data_b2ecd7a4c6efe763c0427ca93a0b4171
#
_entry.id   b2ecd7a4c6efe763c0427ca93a0b4171
#
_cell.length_a   1.000
_cell.length_b   1.000
_cell.length_c   1.000
_cell.angle_alpha   90.00
_cell.angle_beta   90.00
_cell.angle_gamma   90.00
#
_symmetry.space_group_name_H-M   'P 1'
#
loop_
_entity.id
_entity.type
_entity.pdbx_description
1 polymer ?
#
loop_
_entity_poly.entity_id
_entity_poly.type
_entity_poly.pdbx_seq_one_letter_code
_entity_poly.pdbx_strand_id
1 'polypeptide(L)'
;MIELVFVIVVIGILAGIAIPKFAATRDDAIISRARTTVGALRSAIATERQKKILEGNFTSIDGATAEGLLEYGLGSDWSRSGNTFTFTAPNGNTGDFTVTNNRLERNSSNCNVPGLDDL
;
A
#
# COMPACT_ATOMS: atom_id res chain seq x y z
N MET A 1 50.24 -6.94 -5.05
CA MET A 1 49.69 -8.14 -4.36
C MET A 1 48.91 -7.76 -3.10
N ILE A 2 49.53 -7.09 -2.13
CA ILE A 2 48.88 -6.61 -0.91
C ILE A 2 47.79 -5.56 -1.22
N GLU A 3 47.99 -4.66 -2.15
CA GLU A 3 46.99 -3.67 -2.57
C GLU A 3 45.71 -4.30 -3.12
N LEU A 4 45.85 -5.35 -3.92
CA LEU A 4 44.71 -6.08 -4.45
C LEU A 4 43.89 -6.75 -3.31
N VAL A 5 44.58 -7.40 -2.37
CA VAL A 5 43.97 -8.06 -1.22
C VAL A 5 43.26 -7.05 -0.31
N PHE A 6 43.88 -5.89 -0.09
CA PHE A 6 43.27 -4.81 0.71
C PHE A 6 41.98 -4.31 0.07
N VAL A 7 41.95 -4.11 -1.25
CA VAL A 7 40.75 -3.64 -1.99
C VAL A 7 39.59 -4.63 -1.89
N ILE A 8 39.86 -5.93 -2.09
CA ILE A 8 38.78 -6.93 -2.01
C ILE A 8 38.23 -7.11 -0.58
N VAL A 9 39.06 -6.95 0.44
CA VAL A 9 38.64 -6.98 1.86
C VAL A 9 37.72 -5.78 2.16
N VAL A 10 38.12 -4.57 1.75
CA VAL A 10 37.30 -3.36 1.94
C VAL A 10 35.95 -3.47 1.20
N ILE A 11 35.95 -3.95 -0.03
CA ILE A 11 34.70 -4.18 -0.80
C ILE A 11 33.83 -5.21 -0.09
N GLY A 12 34.37 -6.28 0.46
CA GLY A 12 33.65 -7.31 1.19
C GLY A 12 32.96 -6.78 2.45
N ILE A 13 33.64 -5.93 3.22
CA ILE A 13 33.07 -5.29 4.41
C ILE A 13 31.93 -4.33 4.03
N LEU A 14 32.14 -3.50 3.01
CA LEU A 14 31.12 -2.55 2.53
C LEU A 14 29.90 -3.28 1.98
N ALA A 15 30.09 -4.36 1.24
CA ALA A 15 29.00 -5.18 0.72
C ALA A 15 28.16 -5.80 1.86
N GLY A 16 28.79 -6.27 2.93
CA GLY A 16 28.12 -6.84 4.10
C GLY A 16 27.21 -5.84 4.83
N ILE A 17 27.52 -4.55 4.78
CA ILE A 17 26.72 -3.49 5.39
C ILE A 17 25.58 -3.03 4.47
N ALA A 18 25.82 -2.98 3.17
CA ALA A 18 24.87 -2.43 2.19
C ALA A 18 23.63 -3.31 2.00
N ILE A 19 23.79 -4.64 1.97
CA ILE A 19 22.69 -5.57 1.67
C ILE A 19 21.54 -5.49 2.67
N PRO A 20 21.73 -5.53 4.00
CA PRO A 20 20.64 -5.41 4.97
C PRO A 20 19.89 -4.07 4.89
N LYS A 21 20.62 -2.99 4.59
CA LYS A 21 20.05 -1.65 4.48
C LYS A 21 19.14 -1.49 3.25
N PHE A 22 19.48 -2.13 2.14
CA PHE A 22 18.64 -2.15 0.94
C PHE A 22 17.33 -2.92 1.15
N ALA A 23 17.35 -4.01 1.88
CA ALA A 23 16.14 -4.79 2.17
C ALA A 23 15.14 -3.96 2.99
N ALA A 24 15.58 -3.30 4.07
CA ALA A 24 14.73 -2.44 4.89
C ALA A 24 14.14 -1.26 4.09
N THR A 25 14.94 -0.62 3.23
CA THR A 25 14.48 0.48 2.36
C THR A 25 13.42 0.02 1.35
N ARG A 26 13.52 -1.19 0.85
CA ARG A 26 12.55 -1.77 -0.07
C ARG A 26 11.19 -1.97 0.61
N ASP A 27 11.18 -2.49 1.83
CA ASP A 27 9.95 -2.71 2.59
C ASP A 27 9.26 -1.38 2.92
N ASP A 28 10.01 -0.36 3.31
CA ASP A 28 9.50 0.99 3.54
C ASP A 28 8.90 1.61 2.26
N ALA A 29 9.51 1.36 1.10
CA ALA A 29 9.00 1.82 -0.18
C ALA A 29 7.66 1.15 -0.55
N ILE A 30 7.51 -0.14 -0.27
CA ILE A 30 6.26 -0.88 -0.51
C ILE A 30 5.14 -0.37 0.40
N ILE A 31 5.42 -0.12 1.67
CA ILE A 31 4.46 0.45 2.63
C ILE A 31 4.08 1.89 2.21
N SER A 32 5.03 2.69 1.81
CA SER A 32 4.78 4.05 1.31
C SER A 32 3.89 4.05 0.06
N ARG A 33 4.11 3.10 -0.85
CA ARG A 33 3.25 2.88 -2.02
C ARG A 33 1.83 2.47 -1.59
N ALA A 34 1.69 1.63 -0.59
CA ALA A 34 0.38 1.24 -0.04
C ALA A 34 -0.37 2.45 0.53
N ARG A 35 0.29 3.34 1.25
CA ARG A 35 -0.31 4.62 1.72
C ARG A 35 -0.82 5.46 0.55
N THR A 36 -0.05 5.57 -0.51
CA THR A 36 -0.45 6.29 -1.73
C THR A 36 -1.68 5.65 -2.37
N THR A 37 -1.75 4.33 -2.43
CA THR A 37 -2.91 3.59 -2.95
C THR A 37 -4.16 3.85 -2.12
N VAL A 38 -4.07 3.86 -0.80
CA VAL A 38 -5.19 4.21 0.09
C VAL A 38 -5.65 5.64 -0.14
N GLY A 39 -4.72 6.58 -0.28
CA GLY A 39 -5.03 7.98 -0.62
C GLY A 39 -5.73 8.12 -1.96
N ALA A 40 -5.26 7.42 -2.98
CA ALA A 40 -5.86 7.40 -4.31
C ALA A 40 -7.29 6.82 -4.27
N LEU A 41 -7.51 5.71 -3.57
CA LEU A 41 -8.84 5.12 -3.39
C LEU A 41 -9.80 6.09 -2.68
N ARG A 42 -9.36 6.72 -1.61
CA ARG A 42 -10.18 7.71 -0.89
C ARG A 42 -10.57 8.89 -1.76
N SER A 43 -9.63 9.40 -2.54
CA SER A 43 -9.86 10.51 -3.49
C SER A 43 -10.82 10.10 -4.60
N ALA A 44 -10.63 8.93 -5.19
CA ALA A 44 -11.49 8.39 -6.24
C ALA A 44 -12.93 8.19 -5.75
N ILE A 45 -13.11 7.61 -4.56
CA ILE A 45 -14.44 7.43 -3.94
C ILE A 45 -15.12 8.78 -3.69
N ALA A 46 -14.40 9.76 -3.18
CA ALA A 46 -14.93 11.11 -2.93
C ALA A 46 -15.39 11.78 -4.23
N THR A 47 -14.60 11.69 -5.28
CA THR A 47 -14.90 12.24 -6.61
C THR A 47 -16.13 11.56 -7.24
N GLU A 48 -16.19 10.24 -7.21
CA GLU A 48 -17.32 9.48 -7.74
C GLU A 48 -18.61 9.77 -6.95
N ARG A 49 -18.50 9.92 -5.64
CA ARG A 49 -19.65 10.33 -4.82
C ARG A 49 -20.20 11.69 -5.24
N GLN A 50 -19.32 12.67 -5.44
CA GLN A 50 -19.74 14.00 -5.90
C GLN A 50 -20.42 13.94 -7.27
N LYS A 51 -19.83 13.17 -8.20
CA LYS A 51 -20.42 12.95 -9.52
C LYS A 51 -21.82 12.35 -9.43
N LYS A 52 -22.00 11.29 -8.65
CA LYS A 52 -23.31 10.64 -8.43
C LYS A 52 -24.34 11.61 -7.85
N ILE A 53 -23.95 12.43 -6.87
CA ILE A 53 -24.84 13.45 -6.28
C ILE A 53 -25.29 14.48 -7.32
N LEU A 54 -24.39 14.93 -8.19
CA LEU A 54 -24.71 15.86 -9.27
C LEU A 54 -25.67 15.25 -10.32
N GLU A 55 -25.57 13.94 -10.52
CA GLU A 55 -26.47 13.17 -11.39
C GLU A 55 -27.80 12.81 -10.71
N GLY A 56 -28.00 13.17 -9.44
CA GLY A 56 -29.17 12.83 -8.66
C GLY A 56 -29.22 11.36 -8.23
N ASN A 57 -28.10 10.66 -8.29
CA ASN A 57 -27.96 9.26 -7.93
C ASN A 57 -27.37 9.13 -6.52
N PHE A 58 -28.14 8.63 -5.58
CA PHE A 58 -27.74 8.48 -4.17
C PHE A 58 -27.36 7.05 -3.80
N THR A 59 -27.11 6.17 -4.77
CA THR A 59 -26.63 4.81 -4.50
C THR A 59 -25.25 4.82 -3.86
N SER A 60 -25.02 3.91 -2.92
CA SER A 60 -23.71 3.76 -2.28
C SER A 60 -22.67 3.23 -3.24
N ILE A 61 -21.42 3.58 -2.99
CA ILE A 61 -20.26 3.06 -3.71
C ILE A 61 -19.82 1.78 -3.00
N ASP A 62 -19.71 0.70 -3.74
CA ASP A 62 -19.19 -0.57 -3.25
C ASP A 62 -17.68 -0.74 -3.58
N GLY A 63 -17.08 -1.82 -3.05
CA GLY A 63 -15.66 -2.10 -3.28
C GLY A 63 -15.33 -2.36 -4.74
N ALA A 64 -16.23 -3.00 -5.49
CA ALA A 64 -16.01 -3.27 -6.91
C ALA A 64 -15.98 -1.98 -7.74
N THR A 65 -16.89 -1.06 -7.46
CA THR A 65 -16.90 0.27 -8.08
C THR A 65 -15.64 1.04 -7.72
N ALA A 66 -15.25 1.04 -6.43
CA ALA A 66 -14.06 1.74 -5.96
C ALA A 66 -12.78 1.23 -6.64
N GLU A 67 -12.63 -0.09 -6.80
CA GLU A 67 -11.50 -0.68 -7.52
C GLU A 67 -11.47 -0.26 -8.99
N GLY A 68 -12.61 -0.26 -9.65
CA GLY A 68 -12.76 0.14 -11.05
C GLY A 68 -12.44 1.62 -11.33
N LEU A 69 -12.43 2.47 -10.31
CA LEU A 69 -12.06 3.88 -10.44
C LEU A 69 -10.54 4.09 -10.54
N LEU A 70 -9.74 3.11 -10.16
CA LEU A 70 -8.29 3.19 -10.27
C LEU A 70 -7.86 2.84 -11.71
N GLU A 71 -7.19 3.76 -12.37
CA GLU A 71 -6.75 3.62 -13.77
C GLU A 71 -5.81 2.41 -13.96
N TYR A 72 -4.93 2.18 -13.01
CA TYR A 72 -3.95 1.08 -13.04
C TYR A 72 -4.29 -0.07 -12.09
N GLY A 73 -5.49 -0.04 -11.51
CA GLY A 73 -5.94 -1.04 -10.55
C GLY A 73 -5.16 -1.04 -9.24
N LEU A 74 -5.36 -2.09 -8.47
CA LEU A 74 -4.58 -2.38 -7.26
C LEU A 74 -3.28 -3.10 -7.64
N GLY A 75 -2.19 -2.85 -6.92
CA GLY A 75 -0.95 -3.61 -7.11
C GLY A 75 -1.09 -5.08 -6.68
N SER A 76 -0.06 -5.88 -7.01
CA SER A 76 -0.02 -7.31 -6.65
C SER A 76 -0.06 -7.61 -5.15
N ASP A 77 0.26 -6.60 -4.32
CA ASP A 77 0.26 -6.69 -2.85
C ASP A 77 -1.14 -6.49 -2.25
N TRP A 78 -2.13 -6.26 -3.09
CA TRP A 78 -3.51 -6.02 -2.69
C TRP A 78 -4.43 -7.13 -3.16
N SER A 79 -5.41 -7.44 -2.33
CA SER A 79 -6.54 -8.29 -2.69
C SER A 79 -7.85 -7.63 -2.24
N ARG A 80 -8.94 -7.96 -2.92
CA ARG A 80 -10.26 -7.47 -2.56
C ARG A 80 -11.22 -8.64 -2.34
N SER A 81 -11.99 -8.55 -1.28
CA SER A 81 -13.11 -9.43 -0.99
C SER A 81 -14.34 -8.59 -0.64
N GLY A 82 -15.33 -8.54 -1.52
CA GLY A 82 -16.50 -7.67 -1.35
C GLY A 82 -16.09 -6.19 -1.26
N ASN A 83 -16.35 -5.56 -0.12
CA ASN A 83 -16.02 -4.16 0.14
C ASN A 83 -14.69 -3.98 0.90
N THR A 84 -13.98 -5.05 1.19
CA THR A 84 -12.73 -5.01 1.95
C THR A 84 -11.54 -5.18 1.02
N PHE A 85 -10.58 -4.26 1.14
CA PHE A 85 -9.28 -4.28 0.49
C PHE A 85 -8.23 -4.69 1.52
N THR A 86 -7.50 -5.74 1.24
CA THR A 86 -6.43 -6.24 2.10
C THR A 86 -5.08 -6.01 1.45
N PHE A 87 -4.22 -5.28 2.13
CA PHE A 87 -2.81 -5.14 1.78
C PHE A 87 -1.99 -6.20 2.51
N THR A 88 -1.07 -6.85 1.81
CA THR A 88 -0.12 -7.80 2.40
C THR A 88 1.29 -7.25 2.27
N ALA A 89 1.91 -6.97 3.40
CA ALA A 89 3.30 -6.49 3.46
C ALA A 89 4.29 -7.64 3.21
N PRO A 90 5.55 -7.33 2.82
CA PRO A 90 6.57 -8.38 2.57
C PRO A 90 6.86 -9.27 3.77
N ASN A 91 6.66 -8.77 4.99
CA ASN A 91 6.83 -9.53 6.24
C ASN A 91 5.61 -10.42 6.58
N GLY A 92 4.57 -10.43 5.74
CA GLY A 92 3.34 -11.19 5.97
C GLY A 92 2.27 -10.48 6.78
N ASN A 93 2.54 -9.29 7.31
CA ASN A 93 1.55 -8.48 8.01
C ASN A 93 0.50 -7.96 7.02
N THR A 94 -0.74 -7.88 7.47
CA THR A 94 -1.87 -7.42 6.65
C THR A 94 -2.51 -6.17 7.20
N GLY A 95 -3.10 -5.38 6.31
CA GLY A 95 -3.89 -4.21 6.65
C GLY A 95 -5.18 -4.19 5.85
N ASP A 96 -6.32 -4.21 6.54
CA ASP A 96 -7.64 -4.22 5.93
C ASP A 96 -8.27 -2.82 5.91
N PHE A 97 -8.82 -2.48 4.75
CA PHE A 97 -9.57 -1.25 4.52
C PHE A 97 -10.92 -1.59 3.91
N THR A 98 -11.99 -1.11 4.51
CA THR A 98 -13.36 -1.44 4.08
C THR A 98 -14.08 -0.20 3.59
N VAL A 99 -14.80 -0.33 2.48
CA VAL A 99 -15.69 0.72 1.98
C VAL A 99 -17.02 0.64 2.73
N THR A 100 -17.27 1.64 3.57
CA THR A 100 -18.50 1.76 4.36
C THR A 100 -19.05 3.19 4.22
N ASN A 101 -20.33 3.32 3.94
CA ASN A 101 -21.01 4.62 3.81
C ASN A 101 -20.30 5.60 2.84
N ASN A 102 -19.85 5.11 1.69
CA ASN A 102 -19.10 5.87 0.68
C ASN A 102 -17.75 6.43 1.19
N ARG A 103 -17.12 5.74 2.12
CA ARG A 103 -15.79 6.07 2.65
C ARG A 103 -14.95 4.82 2.78
N LEU A 104 -13.66 4.96 2.55
CA LEU A 104 -12.69 3.90 2.83
C LEU A 104 -12.17 4.08 4.25
N GLU A 105 -12.49 3.13 5.11
CA GLU A 105 -12.10 3.14 6.52
C GLU A 105 -11.12 2.00 6.81
N ARG A 106 -10.14 2.29 7.64
CA ARG A 106 -9.21 1.27 8.14
C ARG A 106 -9.90 0.38 9.16
N ASN A 107 -9.73 -0.93 9.03
CA ASN A 107 -10.13 -1.86 10.09
C ASN A 107 -9.06 -1.91 11.17
N SER A 108 -9.34 -1.28 12.31
CA SER A 108 -8.39 -1.20 13.44
C SER A 108 -8.02 -2.54 14.05
N SER A 109 -8.88 -3.54 13.91
CA SER A 109 -8.65 -4.90 14.45
C SER A 109 -7.75 -5.75 13.55
N ASN A 110 -7.66 -5.42 12.27
CA ASN A 110 -6.94 -6.19 11.26
C ASN A 110 -5.91 -5.35 10.48
N CYS A 111 -5.25 -4.41 11.15
CA CYS A 111 -4.18 -3.63 10.52
C CYS A 111 -2.92 -3.70 11.39
N ASN A 112 -2.03 -4.62 11.04
CA ASN A 112 -0.77 -4.85 11.73
C ASN A 112 0.45 -4.35 10.94
N VAL A 113 0.23 -3.53 9.92
CA VAL A 113 1.30 -2.99 9.09
C VAL A 113 1.78 -1.66 9.66
N PRO A 114 3.02 -1.56 10.16
CA PRO A 114 3.59 -0.28 10.59
C PRO A 114 3.57 0.73 9.43
N GLY A 115 3.11 1.94 9.70
CA GLY A 115 2.97 2.98 8.69
C GLY A 115 1.61 3.01 7.97
N LEU A 116 0.71 2.05 8.21
CA LEU A 116 -0.69 2.07 7.80
C LEU A 116 -1.65 2.16 8.99
N ASP A 117 -1.14 2.04 10.18
CA ASP A 117 -1.89 2.03 11.44
C ASP A 117 -2.48 3.41 11.81
N ASP A 118 -1.98 4.47 11.21
CA ASP A 118 -2.45 5.85 11.40
C ASP A 118 -3.46 6.33 10.32
N LEU A 119 -3.78 5.49 9.35
CA LEU A 119 -4.71 5.83 8.28
C LEU A 119 -6.16 5.54 8.66
#